data_823c8d3dbf464181948791f522f6fd29
#
_entry.id   823c8d3dbf464181948791f522f6fd29
#
_cell.length_a   1.000
_cell.length_b   1.000
_cell.length_c   1.000
_cell.angle_alpha   90.00
_cell.angle_beta   90.00
_cell.angle_gamma   90.00
#
_symmetry.space_group_name_H-M   'P 1'
#
loop_
_entity.id
_entity.type
_entity.pdbx_description
1 polymer ?
#
loop_
_entity_poly.entity_id
_entity_poly.type
_entity_poly.pdbx_seq_one_letter_code
_entity_poly.pdbx_strand_id
1 'polypeptide(L)'
;ATERLGLGATFSTTYHEPFYVARLFQTLDLMTKGRAAWNVVTSVNDNEARNMGRDKVIAHDDRYDRADDFMEAALGLWDSWDDDAIILDKANSVFAKPGSVRRLDHEGAFYKARGPFTVPRSVQGRPVVIQAGASGRGQKFAARWGELLFTAFPTFDIAKRNYDGL
;
A
#
# COMPACT_ATOMS: atom_id res chain seq x y z
N ALA A 1 -16.00 7.65 16.02
CA ALA A 1 -16.68 6.42 16.42
C ALA A 1 -15.77 5.52 17.27
N THR A 2 -14.50 5.30 16.92
CA THR A 2 -13.56 4.52 17.74
C THR A 2 -12.24 5.28 17.92
N GLU A 3 -11.56 5.03 19.05
CA GLU A 3 -10.25 5.65 19.33
C GLU A 3 -9.10 4.64 19.28
N ARG A 4 -9.41 3.33 19.33
CA ARG A 4 -8.44 2.26 19.47
C ARG A 4 -8.49 1.19 18.40
N LEU A 5 -9.55 1.13 17.60
CA LEU A 5 -9.71 0.13 16.54
C LEU A 5 -8.93 0.57 15.30
N GLY A 6 -8.08 -0.31 14.77
CA GLY A 6 -7.49 -0.18 13.45
C GLY A 6 -8.52 -0.47 12.35
N LEU A 7 -8.39 0.17 11.21
CA LEU A 7 -9.33 0.05 10.08
C LEU A 7 -8.55 -0.31 8.82
N GLY A 8 -8.80 -1.52 8.30
CA GLY A 8 -8.26 -1.95 7.00
C GLY A 8 -9.29 -1.73 5.89
N ALA A 9 -8.89 -1.08 4.82
CA ALA A 9 -9.71 -0.91 3.63
C ALA A 9 -9.10 -1.64 2.43
N THR A 10 -9.94 -2.31 1.65
CA THR A 10 -9.51 -3.00 0.41
C THR A 10 -9.45 -2.01 -0.74
N PHE A 11 -8.32 -2.03 -1.47
CA PHE A 11 -8.13 -1.19 -2.65
C PHE A 11 -7.24 -1.89 -3.68
N SER A 12 -7.62 -1.79 -4.97
CA SER A 12 -6.97 -2.52 -6.06
C SER A 12 -5.76 -1.79 -6.62
N THR A 13 -4.68 -2.53 -6.90
CA THR A 13 -3.52 -2.03 -7.64
C THR A 13 -3.73 -2.04 -9.16
N THR A 14 -4.75 -2.77 -9.65
CA THR A 14 -4.98 -2.96 -11.09
C THR A 14 -5.59 -1.76 -11.78
N TYR A 15 -6.42 -0.98 -11.06
CA TYR A 15 -7.26 0.07 -11.66
C TYR A 15 -6.91 1.48 -11.19
N HIS A 16 -5.88 1.63 -10.37
CA HIS A 16 -5.51 2.91 -9.78
C HIS A 16 -4.03 3.24 -9.98
N GLU A 17 -3.68 4.48 -9.71
CA GLU A 17 -2.29 4.96 -9.77
C GLU A 17 -1.63 4.95 -8.39
N PRO A 18 -0.34 4.56 -8.27
CA PRO A 18 0.36 4.45 -6.99
C PRO A 18 0.34 5.73 -6.16
N PHE A 19 0.59 6.89 -6.78
CA PHE A 19 0.56 8.18 -6.10
C PHE A 19 -0.80 8.51 -5.49
N TYR A 20 -1.87 8.21 -6.22
CA TYR A 20 -3.24 8.46 -5.75
C TYR A 20 -3.57 7.59 -4.54
N VAL A 21 -3.27 6.29 -4.62
CA VAL A 21 -3.56 5.33 -3.54
C VAL A 21 -2.69 5.62 -2.31
N ALA A 22 -1.40 5.88 -2.51
CA ALA A 22 -0.50 6.27 -1.43
C ALA A 22 -1.04 7.50 -0.69
N ARG A 23 -1.50 8.52 -1.43
CA ARG A 23 -2.06 9.75 -0.86
C ARG A 23 -3.35 9.50 -0.08
N LEU A 24 -4.25 8.68 -0.64
CA LEU A 24 -5.51 8.32 0.02
C LEU A 24 -5.24 7.66 1.37
N PHE A 25 -4.44 6.60 1.37
CA PHE A 25 -4.19 5.82 2.58
C PHE A 25 -3.36 6.57 3.62
N GLN A 26 -2.35 7.35 3.21
CA GLN A 26 -1.60 8.19 4.15
C GLN A 26 -2.47 9.28 4.78
N THR A 27 -3.40 9.85 4.02
CA THR A 27 -4.36 10.81 4.56
C THR A 27 -5.27 10.16 5.60
N LEU A 28 -5.81 8.96 5.31
CA LEU A 28 -6.60 8.19 6.26
C LEU A 28 -5.79 7.85 7.52
N ASP A 29 -4.52 7.52 7.35
CA ASP A 29 -3.65 7.17 8.46
C ASP A 29 -3.37 8.36 9.38
N LEU A 30 -3.09 9.53 8.82
CA LEU A 30 -2.97 10.78 9.58
C LEU A 30 -4.27 11.13 10.31
N MET A 31 -5.42 11.07 9.63
CA MET A 31 -6.74 11.36 10.21
C MET A 31 -7.09 10.40 11.35
N THR A 32 -6.68 9.15 11.26
CA THR A 32 -6.91 8.13 12.26
C THR A 32 -5.84 8.04 13.34
N LYS A 33 -4.80 8.87 13.26
CA LYS A 33 -3.65 8.86 14.17
C LYS A 33 -2.93 7.51 14.17
N GLY A 34 -2.57 7.01 12.99
CA GLY A 34 -1.80 5.79 12.81
C GLY A 34 -2.63 4.51 12.98
N ARG A 35 -3.88 4.47 12.51
CA ARG A 35 -4.75 3.30 12.64
C ARG A 35 -5.30 2.79 11.30
N ALA A 36 -4.81 3.31 10.18
CA ALA A 36 -5.20 2.84 8.86
C ALA A 36 -4.35 1.64 8.42
N ALA A 37 -4.98 0.75 7.67
CA ALA A 37 -4.33 -0.34 6.97
C ALA A 37 -4.91 -0.48 5.56
N TRP A 38 -4.10 -0.94 4.64
CA TRP A 38 -4.48 -1.18 3.25
C TRP A 38 -4.44 -2.67 2.93
N ASN A 39 -5.60 -3.25 2.68
CA ASN A 39 -5.69 -4.59 2.11
C ASN A 39 -5.47 -4.49 0.59
N VAL A 40 -4.27 -4.87 0.17
CA VAL A 40 -3.83 -4.79 -1.21
C VAL A 40 -4.41 -5.96 -2.00
N VAL A 41 -5.15 -5.65 -3.05
CA VAL A 41 -5.70 -6.67 -3.96
C VAL A 41 -5.35 -6.35 -5.41
N THR A 42 -5.27 -7.40 -6.24
CA THR A 42 -5.04 -7.26 -7.68
C THR A 42 -6.33 -7.35 -8.49
N SER A 43 -7.49 -7.48 -7.82
CA SER A 43 -8.79 -7.75 -8.43
C SER A 43 -8.84 -9.05 -9.24
N VAL A 44 -10.02 -9.65 -9.40
CA VAL A 44 -10.18 -10.93 -10.12
C VAL A 44 -11.48 -11.01 -10.93
N ASN A 45 -12.27 -9.94 -10.92
CA ASN A 45 -13.66 -9.98 -11.39
C ASN A 45 -13.83 -9.13 -12.66
N ASP A 46 -14.35 -9.75 -13.73
CA ASP A 46 -14.65 -9.06 -14.99
C ASP A 46 -15.72 -7.97 -14.85
N ASN A 47 -16.65 -8.10 -13.89
CA ASN A 47 -17.63 -7.05 -13.66
C ASN A 47 -16.98 -5.78 -13.07
N GLU A 48 -15.98 -5.96 -12.20
CA GLU A 48 -15.17 -4.85 -11.71
C GLU A 48 -14.38 -4.20 -12.86
N ALA A 49 -13.75 -5.02 -13.71
CA ALA A 49 -13.03 -4.53 -14.89
C ALA A 49 -13.92 -3.68 -15.81
N ARG A 50 -15.17 -4.14 -16.07
CA ARG A 50 -16.14 -3.39 -16.89
C ARG A 50 -16.53 -2.05 -16.27
N ASN A 51 -16.69 -1.98 -14.95
CA ASN A 51 -16.93 -0.72 -14.24
C ASN A 51 -15.74 0.25 -14.31
N MET A 52 -14.55 -0.28 -14.59
CA MET A 52 -13.31 0.50 -14.79
C MET A 52 -12.96 0.71 -16.27
N GLY A 53 -13.95 0.53 -17.18
CA GLY A 53 -13.79 0.78 -18.63
C GLY A 53 -12.97 -0.26 -19.37
N ARG A 54 -12.88 -1.49 -18.88
CA ARG A 54 -12.17 -2.61 -19.51
C ARG A 54 -13.15 -3.76 -19.79
N ASP A 55 -12.96 -4.51 -20.85
CA ASP A 55 -13.85 -5.63 -21.20
C ASP A 55 -13.73 -6.80 -20.22
N LYS A 56 -12.51 -7.04 -19.74
CA LYS A 56 -12.19 -8.12 -18.80
C LYS A 56 -10.98 -7.80 -17.94
N VAL A 57 -10.81 -8.59 -16.89
CA VAL A 57 -9.64 -8.49 -16.00
C VAL A 57 -8.34 -8.89 -16.73
N ILE A 58 -7.23 -8.26 -16.38
CA ILE A 58 -5.87 -8.58 -16.86
C ILE A 58 -5.50 -10.01 -16.40
N ALA A 59 -4.63 -10.70 -17.13
CA ALA A 59 -4.13 -12.03 -16.77
C ALA A 59 -3.54 -12.05 -15.35
N HIS A 60 -3.63 -13.22 -14.69
CA HIS A 60 -3.29 -13.36 -13.27
C HIS A 60 -1.87 -12.86 -12.96
N ASP A 61 -0.86 -13.36 -13.66
CA ASP A 61 0.53 -13.03 -13.37
C ASP A 61 0.89 -11.59 -13.73
N ASP A 62 0.36 -11.08 -14.85
CA ASP A 62 0.53 -9.68 -15.27
C ASP A 62 -0.03 -8.69 -14.22
N ARG A 63 -1.11 -9.07 -13.51
CA ARG A 63 -1.64 -8.25 -12.41
C ARG A 63 -0.67 -8.17 -11.25
N TYR A 64 -0.01 -9.26 -10.91
CA TYR A 64 0.98 -9.27 -9.83
C TYR A 64 2.27 -8.58 -10.21
N ASP A 65 2.71 -8.66 -11.47
CA ASP A 65 3.89 -7.93 -11.94
C ASP A 65 3.65 -6.41 -11.88
N ARG A 66 2.46 -5.98 -12.30
CA ARG A 66 2.03 -4.59 -12.13
C ARG A 66 1.92 -4.20 -10.65
N ALA A 67 1.41 -5.11 -9.80
CA ALA A 67 1.27 -4.85 -8.38
C ALA A 67 2.62 -4.73 -7.66
N ASP A 68 3.64 -5.49 -8.06
CA ASP A 68 4.99 -5.35 -7.52
C ASP A 68 5.56 -3.95 -7.81
N ASP A 69 5.49 -3.48 -9.06
CA ASP A 69 5.93 -2.14 -9.44
C ASP A 69 5.10 -1.04 -8.75
N PHE A 70 3.78 -1.28 -8.61
CA PHE A 70 2.90 -0.38 -7.86
C PHE A 70 3.34 -0.22 -6.40
N MET A 71 3.67 -1.34 -5.73
CA MET A 71 4.10 -1.33 -4.33
C MET A 71 5.46 -0.64 -4.17
N GLU A 72 6.39 -0.87 -5.08
CA GLU A 72 7.69 -0.15 -5.09
C GLU A 72 7.48 1.36 -5.15
N ALA A 73 6.62 1.82 -6.06
CA ALA A 73 6.30 3.24 -6.19
C ALA A 73 5.58 3.78 -4.94
N ALA A 74 4.58 3.08 -4.41
CA ALA A 74 3.79 3.55 -3.27
C ALA A 74 4.63 3.61 -1.97
N LEU A 75 5.41 2.57 -1.69
CA LEU A 75 6.30 2.53 -0.52
C LEU A 75 7.40 3.58 -0.63
N GLY A 76 8.02 3.72 -1.81
CA GLY A 76 9.03 4.75 -2.06
C GLY A 76 8.49 6.17 -1.88
N LEU A 77 7.23 6.43 -2.23
CA LEU A 77 6.58 7.72 -1.96
C LEU A 77 6.47 7.97 -0.46
N TRP A 78 6.00 7.00 0.33
CA TRP A 78 5.92 7.13 1.79
C TRP A 78 7.30 7.32 2.43
N ASP A 79 8.32 6.64 1.93
CA ASP A 79 9.70 6.74 2.43
C ASP A 79 10.46 7.97 1.90
N SER A 80 9.83 8.82 1.10
CA SER A 80 10.41 10.08 0.65
C SER A 80 10.50 11.16 1.74
N TRP A 81 9.88 10.94 2.91
CA TRP A 81 9.97 11.77 4.11
C TRP A 81 10.65 11.03 5.24
N ASP A 82 11.56 11.68 5.96
CA ASP A 82 12.07 11.14 7.23
C ASP A 82 11.02 11.23 8.34
N ASP A 83 11.12 10.40 9.36
CA ASP A 83 10.16 10.36 10.47
C ASP A 83 10.13 11.68 11.24
N ASP A 84 11.27 12.36 11.36
CA ASP A 84 11.47 13.64 12.05
C ASP A 84 11.51 14.85 11.09
N ALA A 85 10.99 14.70 9.88
CA ALA A 85 11.06 15.74 8.85
C ALA A 85 10.34 17.03 9.23
N ILE A 86 9.21 16.95 9.93
CA ILE A 86 8.37 18.10 10.26
C ILE A 86 8.90 18.85 11.47
N ILE A 87 9.29 20.13 11.28
CA ILE A 87 9.78 21.02 12.35
C ILE A 87 8.71 22.03 12.77
N LEU A 88 7.99 22.62 11.84
CA LEU A 88 6.98 23.67 12.06
C LEU A 88 7.52 24.90 12.80
N ASP A 89 8.76 25.29 12.56
CA ASP A 89 9.37 26.51 13.13
C ASP A 89 8.85 27.76 12.41
N LYS A 90 7.83 28.37 12.99
CA LYS A 90 7.21 29.57 12.42
C LYS A 90 8.12 30.81 12.52
N ALA A 91 8.98 30.87 13.54
CA ALA A 91 9.85 32.03 13.76
C ALA A 91 10.89 32.15 12.64
N ASN A 92 11.40 31.01 12.18
CA ASN A 92 12.41 30.96 11.11
C ASN A 92 11.82 30.57 9.74
N SER A 93 10.48 30.47 9.62
CA SER A 93 9.76 30.05 8.39
C SER A 93 10.21 28.68 7.87
N VAL A 94 10.51 27.74 8.77
CA VAL A 94 10.94 26.37 8.43
C VAL A 94 9.80 25.40 8.68
N PHE A 95 9.30 24.79 7.62
CA PHE A 95 8.26 23.76 7.71
C PHE A 95 8.85 22.38 7.97
N ALA A 96 9.86 22.00 7.23
CA ALA A 96 10.52 20.70 7.33
C ALA A 96 12.04 20.87 7.41
N LYS A 97 12.70 19.90 8.01
CA LYS A 97 14.15 19.82 8.12
C LYS A 97 14.81 19.77 6.74
N PRO A 98 15.81 20.59 6.45
CA PRO A 98 16.51 20.55 5.17
C PRO A 98 17.06 19.15 4.86
N GLY A 99 16.78 18.63 3.66
CA GLY A 99 17.24 17.31 3.20
C GLY A 99 16.42 16.12 3.69
N SER A 100 15.43 16.31 4.56
CA SER A 100 14.57 15.23 5.08
C SER A 100 13.39 14.86 4.18
N VAL A 101 13.18 15.59 3.09
CA VAL A 101 12.17 15.33 2.07
C VAL A 101 12.87 15.18 0.72
N ARG A 102 12.79 14.00 0.13
CA ARG A 102 13.57 13.63 -1.06
C ARG A 102 12.69 13.20 -2.21
N ARG A 103 13.14 13.48 -3.43
CA ARG A 103 12.52 12.92 -4.63
C ARG A 103 12.70 11.41 -4.65
N LEU A 104 11.68 10.71 -5.13
CA LEU A 104 11.71 9.26 -5.33
C LEU A 104 12.35 8.90 -6.69
N ASP A 105 11.93 9.60 -7.75
CA ASP A 105 12.33 9.35 -9.14
C ASP A 105 12.18 7.87 -9.55
N HIS A 106 11.07 7.24 -9.15
CA HIS A 106 10.75 5.86 -9.53
C HIS A 106 10.48 5.75 -11.03
N GLU A 107 11.16 4.83 -11.69
CA GLU A 107 10.96 4.47 -13.10
C GLU A 107 10.83 2.94 -13.23
N GLY A 108 9.64 2.43 -12.97
CA GLY A 108 9.31 1.02 -13.08
C GLY A 108 8.84 0.61 -14.48
N ALA A 109 8.53 -0.67 -14.63
CA ALA A 109 8.05 -1.23 -15.90
C ALA A 109 6.64 -0.73 -16.26
N PHE A 110 5.82 -0.41 -15.27
CA PHE A 110 4.41 -0.03 -15.44
C PHE A 110 4.11 1.37 -14.91
N TYR A 111 4.86 1.84 -13.91
CA TYR A 111 4.58 3.09 -13.23
C TYR A 111 5.82 3.97 -13.13
N LYS A 112 5.56 5.29 -13.11
CA LYS A 112 6.59 6.30 -12.86
C LYS A 112 6.09 7.27 -11.79
N ALA A 113 6.93 7.57 -10.81
CA ALA A 113 6.57 8.49 -9.74
C ALA A 113 7.78 9.35 -9.35
N ARG A 114 7.68 10.64 -9.64
CA ARG A 114 8.78 11.57 -9.37
C ARG A 114 8.97 11.83 -7.87
N GLY A 115 7.90 11.94 -7.11
CA GLY A 115 7.98 12.46 -5.75
C GLY A 115 8.50 13.92 -5.69
N PRO A 116 8.84 14.44 -4.50
CA PRO A 116 8.58 13.79 -3.23
C PRO A 116 7.08 13.63 -2.98
N PHE A 117 6.74 12.82 -1.99
CA PHE A 117 5.35 12.66 -1.60
C PHE A 117 4.80 13.97 -0.99
N THR A 118 3.52 14.23 -1.17
CA THR A 118 2.90 15.50 -0.78
C THR A 118 2.24 15.47 0.60
N VAL A 119 2.31 14.34 1.28
CA VAL A 119 1.74 14.11 2.60
C VAL A 119 2.85 13.57 3.52
N PRO A 120 3.05 14.15 4.71
CA PRO A 120 4.10 13.70 5.62
C PRO A 120 3.77 12.32 6.21
N ARG A 121 4.76 11.71 6.85
CA ARG A 121 4.59 10.43 7.54
C ARG A 121 3.64 10.58 8.73
N SER A 122 2.89 9.54 9.00
CA SER A 122 2.03 9.41 10.18
C SER A 122 2.84 8.90 11.38
N VAL A 123 2.19 8.77 12.54
CA VAL A 123 2.83 8.22 13.74
C VAL A 123 3.26 6.77 13.62
N GLN A 124 2.68 5.98 12.70
CA GLN A 124 3.15 4.62 12.37
C GLN A 124 4.04 4.60 11.11
N GLY A 125 4.36 5.77 10.56
CA GLY A 125 5.16 5.94 9.35
C GLY A 125 4.32 5.84 8.09
N ARG A 126 3.66 4.73 7.87
CA ARG A 126 2.80 4.42 6.73
C ARG A 126 1.69 3.44 7.12
N PRO A 127 0.61 3.35 6.35
CA PRO A 127 -0.45 2.37 6.57
C PRO A 127 0.07 0.94 6.56
N VAL A 128 -0.45 0.11 7.46
CA VAL A 128 -0.12 -1.31 7.52
C VAL A 128 -0.60 -2.01 6.25
N VAL A 129 0.24 -2.84 5.65
CA VAL A 129 -0.08 -3.59 4.45
C VAL A 129 -0.70 -4.95 4.82
N ILE A 130 -1.96 -5.14 4.44
CA ILE A 130 -2.66 -6.42 4.56
C ILE A 130 -2.70 -7.09 3.20
N GLN A 131 -2.58 -8.42 3.17
CA GLN A 131 -2.66 -9.20 1.95
C GLN A 131 -3.44 -10.50 2.19
N ALA A 132 -4.20 -10.95 1.18
CA ALA A 132 -5.06 -12.14 1.28
C ALA A 132 -4.84 -13.14 0.12
N GLY A 133 -3.70 -13.09 -0.58
CA GLY A 133 -3.42 -13.96 -1.73
C GLY A 133 -3.12 -15.39 -1.32
N ALA A 134 -3.91 -16.34 -1.83
CA ALA A 134 -3.76 -17.77 -1.58
C ALA A 134 -3.07 -18.54 -2.74
N SER A 135 -2.92 -17.93 -3.93
CA SER A 135 -2.21 -18.53 -5.06
C SER A 135 -0.69 -18.52 -4.84
N GLY A 136 0.04 -19.39 -5.53
CA GLY A 136 1.52 -19.41 -5.40
C GLY A 136 2.17 -18.05 -5.72
N ARG A 137 1.66 -17.31 -6.71
CA ARG A 137 2.12 -15.94 -7.01
C ARG A 137 1.65 -14.94 -5.94
N GLY A 138 0.41 -15.12 -5.44
CA GLY A 138 -0.15 -14.31 -4.34
C GLY A 138 0.61 -14.50 -3.03
N GLN A 139 1.03 -15.73 -2.71
CA GLN A 139 1.85 -16.01 -1.52
C GLN A 139 3.24 -15.33 -1.61
N LYS A 140 3.89 -15.37 -2.78
CA LYS A 140 5.16 -14.65 -3.00
C LYS A 140 4.99 -13.14 -2.85
N PHE A 141 3.91 -12.59 -3.36
CA PHE A 141 3.57 -11.18 -3.19
C PHE A 141 3.31 -10.83 -1.72
N ALA A 142 2.56 -11.69 -1.01
CA ALA A 142 2.29 -11.53 0.41
C ALA A 142 3.57 -11.59 1.26
N ALA A 143 4.46 -12.53 0.98
CA ALA A 143 5.74 -12.67 1.68
C ALA A 143 6.67 -11.46 1.45
N ARG A 144 6.58 -10.80 0.30
CA ARG A 144 7.38 -9.61 -0.02
C ARG A 144 6.82 -8.34 0.62
N TRP A 145 5.50 -8.15 0.58
CA TRP A 145 4.88 -6.86 0.85
C TRP A 145 3.96 -6.83 2.08
N GLY A 146 3.40 -8.00 2.46
CA GLY A 146 2.40 -8.10 3.51
C GLY A 146 3.01 -8.01 4.91
N GLU A 147 2.44 -7.18 5.76
CA GLU A 147 2.73 -7.12 7.19
C GLU A 147 1.71 -7.94 8.00
N LEU A 148 0.48 -8.03 7.46
CA LEU A 148 -0.58 -8.89 7.97
C LEU A 148 -1.12 -9.75 6.84
N LEU A 149 -1.27 -11.05 7.08
CA LEU A 149 -1.89 -11.97 6.14
C LEU A 149 -3.29 -12.36 6.63
N PHE A 150 -4.30 -12.02 5.85
CA PHE A 150 -5.66 -12.47 6.07
C PHE A 150 -5.88 -13.78 5.35
N THR A 151 -6.22 -14.83 6.08
CA THR A 151 -6.45 -16.17 5.55
C THR A 151 -7.74 -16.75 6.10
N ALA A 152 -8.45 -17.54 5.27
CA ALA A 152 -9.63 -18.26 5.67
C ALA A 152 -9.47 -19.73 5.25
N PHE A 153 -9.27 -20.61 6.21
CA PHE A 153 -9.11 -22.03 5.97
C PHE A 153 -10.23 -22.81 6.65
N PRO A 154 -10.76 -23.87 5.99
CA PRO A 154 -11.91 -24.62 6.50
C PRO A 154 -11.59 -25.47 7.73
N THR A 155 -10.32 -25.85 7.94
CA THR A 155 -9.89 -26.67 9.08
C THR A 155 -8.57 -26.17 9.67
N PHE A 156 -8.34 -26.49 10.94
CA PHE A 156 -7.10 -26.17 11.65
C PHE A 156 -5.88 -26.79 10.95
N ASP A 157 -5.95 -28.06 10.51
CA ASP A 157 -4.82 -28.74 9.87
C ASP A 157 -4.42 -28.09 8.55
N ILE A 158 -5.39 -27.59 7.78
CA ILE A 158 -5.12 -26.82 6.56
C ILE A 158 -4.51 -25.48 6.91
N ALA A 159 -5.03 -24.78 7.91
CA ALA A 159 -4.48 -23.51 8.39
C ALA A 159 -3.01 -23.67 8.84
N LYS A 160 -2.76 -24.69 9.66
CA LYS A 160 -1.40 -24.98 10.18
C LYS A 160 -0.42 -25.29 9.05
N ARG A 161 -0.77 -26.15 8.10
CA ARG A 161 0.11 -26.45 6.94
C ARG A 161 0.45 -25.23 6.10
N ASN A 162 -0.53 -24.34 5.90
CA ASN A 162 -0.27 -23.10 5.17
C ASN A 162 0.59 -22.12 5.97
N TYR A 163 0.40 -22.04 7.28
CA TYR A 163 1.25 -21.23 8.16
C TYR A 163 2.70 -21.73 8.18
N ASP A 164 2.91 -23.05 8.30
CA ASP A 164 4.24 -23.66 8.30
C ASP A 164 4.95 -23.55 6.94
N GLY A 165 4.24 -23.23 5.86
CA GLY A 165 4.76 -23.08 4.49
C GLY A 165 5.02 -21.63 4.03
N LEU A 166 4.72 -20.64 4.88
CA LEU A 166 5.01 -19.22 4.64
C LEU A 166 6.39 -18.86 5.15
#